data_202f1cea3a55882e7e601192479c2eff
#
_entry.id   202f1cea3a55882e7e601192479c2eff
#
_cell.length_a   1.000
_cell.length_b   1.000
_cell.length_c   1.000
_cell.angle_alpha   90.00
_cell.angle_beta   90.00
_cell.angle_gamma   90.00
#
_symmetry.space_group_name_H-M   'P 1'
#
loop_
_entity.id
_entity.type
_entity.pdbx_description
1 polymer ?
#
loop_
_entity_poly.entity_id
_entity_poly.type
_entity_poly.pdbx_seq_one_letter_code
_entity_poly.pdbx_strand_id
1 'polypeptide(L)' 'MAETIARLLMVLVGFAVAMLGLIYAIHSQDIYLGILIAVGGIASMHMGLPQ' A
#
# COMPACT_ATOMS: atom_id res chain seq x y z
N MET A 1 14.26 -18.41 0.49
CA MET A 1 14.06 -17.84 -0.82
C MET A 1 12.61 -17.47 -1.11
N ALA A 2 11.67 -18.37 -0.86
CA ALA A 2 10.25 -18.05 -1.04
C ALA A 2 9.80 -16.90 -0.14
N GLU A 3 10.36 -16.80 1.05
CA GLU A 3 10.04 -15.73 1.98
C GLU A 3 10.47 -14.36 1.44
N THR A 4 11.63 -14.28 0.82
CA THR A 4 12.12 -13.03 0.24
C THR A 4 11.21 -12.56 -0.89
N ILE A 5 10.78 -13.50 -1.73
CA ILE A 5 9.88 -13.19 -2.84
C ILE A 5 8.52 -12.72 -2.30
N ALA A 6 8.00 -13.40 -1.28
CA ALA A 6 6.73 -13.02 -0.67
C ALA A 6 6.80 -11.61 -0.08
N ARG A 7 7.89 -11.29 0.62
CA ARG A 7 8.08 -9.95 1.19
C ARG A 7 8.18 -8.89 0.12
N LEU A 8 8.90 -9.19 -0.95
CA LEU A 8 9.02 -8.26 -2.07
C LEU A 8 7.66 -8.00 -2.70
N LEU A 9 6.87 -9.04 -2.89
CA LEU A 9 5.52 -8.91 -3.42
C LEU A 9 4.63 -8.06 -2.50
N MET A 10 4.72 -8.25 -1.20
CA MET A 10 3.95 -7.45 -0.26
C MET A 10 4.31 -5.97 -0.33
N VAL A 11 5.59 -5.66 -0.45
CA VAL A 11 6.04 -4.27 -0.59
C VAL A 11 5.52 -3.67 -1.87
N LEU A 12 5.59 -4.41 -2.98
CA LEU A 12 5.10 -3.93 -4.27
C LEU A 12 3.59 -3.71 -4.25
N VAL A 13 2.85 -4.65 -3.69
CA VAL A 13 1.39 -4.54 -3.58
C VAL A 13 1.03 -3.36 -2.69
N GLY A 14 1.70 -3.21 -1.56
CA GLY A 14 1.46 -2.09 -0.66
C GLY A 14 1.71 -0.75 -1.33
N PHE A 15 2.79 -0.65 -2.09
CA PHE A 15 3.12 0.56 -2.83
C PHE A 15 2.03 0.88 -3.87
N ALA A 16 1.61 -0.14 -4.63
CA ALA A 16 0.58 0.02 -5.64
C ALA A 16 -0.74 0.46 -5.01
N VAL A 17 -1.12 -0.16 -3.89
CA VAL A 17 -2.36 0.19 -3.18
C VAL A 17 -2.28 1.62 -2.66
N ALA A 18 -1.14 2.03 -2.10
CA ALA A 18 -0.97 3.39 -1.60
C ALA A 18 -1.11 4.42 -2.73
N MET A 19 -0.50 4.14 -3.88
CA MET A 19 -0.60 5.04 -5.03
C MET A 19 -2.03 5.12 -5.55
N LEU A 20 -2.71 3.99 -5.64
CA LEU A 20 -4.11 3.96 -6.07
C LEU A 20 -4.99 4.74 -5.09
N GLY A 21 -4.74 4.60 -3.80
CA GLY A 21 -5.48 5.33 -2.79
C GLY A 21 -5.32 6.84 -2.94
N LEU A 22 -4.11 7.30 -3.19
CA LEU A 22 -3.84 8.72 -3.40
C LEU A 22 -4.56 9.25 -4.64
N ILE A 23 -4.48 8.52 -5.75
CA ILE A 23 -5.15 8.91 -6.98
C ILE A 23 -6.66 8.96 -6.77
N TYR A 24 -7.20 7.95 -6.11
CA TYR A 24 -8.63 7.88 -5.83
C TYR A 24 -9.09 9.06 -4.97
N ALA A 25 -8.31 9.42 -3.95
CA ALA A 25 -8.64 10.54 -3.08
C ALA A 25 -8.72 11.85 -3.85
N ILE A 26 -7.82 12.04 -4.81
CA ILE A 26 -7.78 13.26 -5.60
C ILE A 26 -8.96 13.31 -6.58
N HIS A 27 -9.23 12.20 -7.25
CA HIS A 27 -10.25 12.18 -8.31
C HIS A 27 -11.68 12.14 -7.79
N SER A 28 -11.96 11.37 -6.75
CA SER A 28 -13.31 11.20 -6.25
C SER A 28 -13.67 12.17 -5.12
N GLN A 29 -12.74 12.97 -4.67
CA GLN A 29 -12.91 13.90 -3.55
C GLN A 29 -13.28 13.20 -2.24
N ASP A 30 -13.14 11.89 -2.19
CA ASP A 30 -13.38 11.13 -0.98
C ASP A 30 -12.06 10.95 -0.24
N ILE A 31 -11.67 11.99 0.48
CA ILE A 31 -10.37 12.06 1.15
C ILE A 31 -10.24 10.95 2.20
N TYR A 32 -11.33 10.66 2.91
CA TYR A 32 -11.29 9.65 3.98
C TYR A 32 -10.97 8.28 3.42
N LEU A 33 -11.66 7.90 2.35
CA LEU A 33 -11.45 6.59 1.74
C LEU A 33 -10.05 6.49 1.15
N GLY A 34 -9.60 7.54 0.47
CA GLY A 34 -8.26 7.58 -0.11
C GLY A 34 -7.17 7.46 0.95
N ILE A 35 -7.31 8.19 2.05
CA ILE A 35 -6.35 8.12 3.16
C ILE A 35 -6.35 6.72 3.77
N LEU A 36 -7.53 6.12 3.94
CA LEU A 36 -7.65 4.78 4.50
C LEU A 36 -6.90 3.77 3.64
N ILE A 37 -7.08 3.84 2.33
CA ILE A 37 -6.41 2.94 1.39
C ILE A 37 -4.90 3.18 1.40
N ALA A 38 -4.48 4.44 1.42
CA ALA A 38 -3.07 4.79 1.46
C ALA A 38 -2.41 4.27 2.74
N VAL A 39 -3.06 4.45 3.88
CA VAL A 39 -2.55 3.95 5.16
C VAL A 39 -2.46 2.43 5.14
N GLY A 40 -3.47 1.76 4.57
CA GLY A 40 -3.46 0.31 4.43
C GLY A 40 -2.28 -0.17 3.57
N GLY A 41 -2.01 0.53 2.46
CA GLY A 41 -0.88 0.22 1.61
C GLY A 41 0.45 0.41 2.32
N ILE A 42 0.61 1.50 3.05
CA ILE A 42 1.83 1.76 3.81
C ILE A 42 2.01 0.73 4.91
N ALA A 43 0.94 0.36 5.60
CA ALA A 43 0.99 -0.67 6.63
C ALA A 43 1.42 -2.02 6.04
N SER A 44 0.89 -2.38 4.87
CA SER A 44 1.28 -3.60 4.19
C SER A 44 2.76 -3.58 3.81
N MET A 45 3.24 -2.44 3.32
CA MET A 45 4.66 -2.26 3.02
C MET A 45 5.52 -2.48 4.26
N HIS A 46 5.11 -1.87 5.37
CA HIS A 46 5.86 -1.97 6.63
C HIS A 46 5.93 -3.41 7.11
N MET A 47 4.85 -4.16 6.97
CA MET A 47 4.82 -5.57 7.35
C MET A 47 5.71 -6.44 6.47
N GLY A 48 5.88 -6.04 5.22
CA GLY A 48 6.72 -6.78 4.28
C GLY A 48 8.21 -6.49 4.42
N LEU A 49 8.58 -5.42 5.14
CA LEU A 49 9.98 -5.07 5.33
C LEU A 49 10.61 -5.90 6.44
N PRO A 50 11.87 -6.35 6.28
CA PRO A 50 12.58 -7.05 7.35
C PRO A 50 12.93 -6.07 8.47
N GLN A 51 12.72 -6.52 9.68
CA GLN A 51 13.07 -5.73 10.85
C GLN A 51 14.44 -6.08 11.39
#